data_e4a73e1213a090d7dac4472d09964530
#
_entry.id   e4a73e1213a090d7dac4472d09964530
#
_cell.length_a   1.000
_cell.length_b   1.000
_cell.length_c   1.000
_cell.angle_alpha   90.00
_cell.angle_beta   90.00
_cell.angle_gamma   90.00
#
_symmetry.space_group_name_H-M   'P 1'
#
loop_
_entity.id
_entity.type
_entity.pdbx_description
1 polymer ?
#
loop_
_entity_poly.entity_id
_entity_poly.type
_entity_poly.pdbx_seq_one_letter_code
_entity_poly.pdbx_strand_id
1 'polypeptide(L)'
;MCSSDLKIKLPLFNIMVEPDAAGTIPLESGLLTCGQIAIVLIGAFPMVLWITRTFGKALNALGRRFGMDENGSAGLVATLANNIAMFNIMDQMNAKGKLLNVAFAVSAAFVFGDHLGFTAGVNSEMIFPVIVGKLVAGITALLLANLLSPKLLSKVEAAAEKEDKDSKEEA
;
A
#
# COMPACT_ATOMS: atom_id res chain seq x y z
N MET A 1 -7.58 -42.96 4.65
CA MET A 1 -7.07 -42.56 5.99
C MET A 1 -7.69 -41.20 6.26
N CYS A 2 -8.62 -41.19 7.22
CA CYS A 2 -9.41 -39.99 7.53
C CYS A 2 -8.53 -38.94 8.21
N SER A 3 -8.67 -37.69 7.81
CA SER A 3 -8.00 -36.52 8.34
C SER A 3 -8.28 -36.22 9.85
N SER A 4 -9.03 -37.09 10.51
CA SER A 4 -9.44 -36.94 11.90
C SER A 4 -8.37 -37.31 12.94
N ASP A 5 -7.26 -37.94 12.51
CA ASP A 5 -6.27 -38.49 13.45
C ASP A 5 -5.10 -37.52 13.77
N LEU A 6 -4.99 -36.40 13.03
CA LEU A 6 -4.00 -35.38 13.33
C LEU A 6 -4.61 -34.23 14.14
N LYS A 7 -5.18 -34.54 15.31
CA LYS A 7 -5.58 -33.51 16.27
C LYS A 7 -4.36 -32.92 16.97
N ILE A 8 -3.55 -32.21 16.23
CA ILE A 8 -2.60 -31.28 16.83
C ILE A 8 -3.46 -30.13 17.37
N LYS A 9 -3.62 -30.09 18.68
CA LYS A 9 -4.34 -29.02 19.41
C LYS A 9 -3.54 -27.70 19.37
N LEU A 10 -3.27 -27.19 18.18
CA LEU A 10 -2.83 -25.81 17.97
C LEU A 10 -4.08 -25.02 17.62
N PRO A 11 -4.53 -24.07 18.46
CA PRO A 11 -5.76 -23.31 18.21
C PRO A 11 -5.80 -22.66 16.82
N LEU A 12 -4.64 -22.23 16.33
CA LEU A 12 -4.50 -21.64 15.00
C LEU A 12 -4.72 -22.66 13.88
N PHE A 13 -4.35 -23.92 14.08
CA PHE A 13 -4.48 -24.99 13.08
C PHE A 13 -5.94 -25.46 12.96
N ASN A 14 -6.67 -25.50 14.06
CA ASN A 14 -8.09 -25.85 14.04
C ASN A 14 -8.93 -24.81 13.27
N ILE A 15 -8.63 -23.52 13.42
CA ILE A 15 -9.27 -22.44 12.66
C ILE A 15 -9.03 -22.59 11.15
N MET A 16 -7.90 -23.20 10.76
CA MET A 16 -7.55 -23.39 9.34
C MET A 16 -8.17 -24.63 8.70
N VAL A 17 -8.62 -25.60 9.48
CA VAL A 17 -9.03 -26.93 8.99
C VAL A 17 -10.48 -27.28 9.34
N GLU A 18 -11.09 -26.66 10.36
CA GLU A 18 -12.48 -26.90 10.72
C GLU A 18 -13.43 -26.08 9.81
N PRO A 19 -14.51 -26.72 9.30
CA PRO A 19 -15.51 -26.00 8.55
C PRO A 19 -16.15 -24.89 9.38
N ASP A 20 -16.39 -23.74 8.76
CA ASP A 20 -17.17 -22.65 9.34
C ASP A 20 -18.68 -22.96 9.37
N ALA A 21 -19.48 -22.02 9.88
CA ALA A 21 -20.94 -22.15 9.93
C ALA A 21 -21.60 -22.34 8.54
N ALA A 22 -20.91 -22.03 7.44
CA ALA A 22 -21.32 -22.24 6.06
C ALA A 22 -20.86 -23.60 5.51
N GLY A 23 -20.09 -24.37 6.29
CA GLY A 23 -19.53 -25.67 5.88
C GLY A 23 -18.30 -25.60 5.00
N THR A 24 -17.70 -24.41 4.84
CA THR A 24 -16.46 -24.21 4.08
C THR A 24 -15.23 -24.40 5.00
N ILE A 25 -14.17 -24.98 4.46
CA ILE A 25 -12.89 -25.09 5.17
C ILE A 25 -12.18 -23.74 5.06
N PRO A 26 -11.81 -23.07 6.17
CA PRO A 26 -11.20 -21.72 6.11
C PRO A 26 -9.97 -21.65 5.22
N LEU A 27 -9.14 -22.70 5.18
CA LEU A 27 -7.98 -22.78 4.29
C LEU A 27 -8.37 -22.84 2.82
N GLU A 28 -9.40 -23.63 2.46
CA GLU A 28 -9.90 -23.73 1.09
C GLU A 28 -10.49 -22.40 0.63
N SER A 29 -11.30 -21.78 1.46
CA SER A 29 -11.86 -20.43 1.23
C SER A 29 -10.75 -19.39 1.03
N GLY A 30 -9.71 -19.43 1.88
CA GLY A 30 -8.55 -18.55 1.75
C GLY A 30 -7.78 -18.76 0.44
N LEU A 31 -7.56 -20.01 0.04
CA LEU A 31 -6.89 -20.33 -1.23
C LEU A 31 -7.71 -19.91 -2.45
N LEU A 32 -9.03 -20.09 -2.41
CA LEU A 32 -9.93 -19.60 -3.47
C LEU A 32 -9.87 -18.09 -3.58
N THR A 33 -9.92 -17.36 -2.45
CA THR A 33 -9.80 -15.91 -2.43
C THR A 33 -8.44 -15.45 -2.98
N CYS A 34 -7.34 -16.08 -2.59
CA CYS A 34 -6.01 -15.80 -3.15
C CYS A 34 -5.97 -16.03 -4.67
N GLY A 35 -6.58 -17.11 -5.15
CA GLY A 35 -6.69 -17.39 -6.58
C GLY A 35 -7.47 -16.33 -7.33
N GLN A 36 -8.59 -15.88 -6.80
CA GLN A 36 -9.40 -14.80 -7.37
C GLN A 36 -8.63 -13.48 -7.41
N ILE A 37 -7.94 -13.11 -6.33
CA ILE A 37 -7.06 -11.94 -6.27
C ILE A 37 -5.98 -12.02 -7.36
N ALA A 38 -5.32 -13.17 -7.51
CA ALA A 38 -4.28 -13.37 -8.51
C ALA A 38 -4.81 -13.14 -9.94
N ILE A 39 -6.00 -13.65 -10.26
CA ILE A 39 -6.64 -13.45 -11.57
C ILE A 39 -6.92 -11.95 -11.83
N VAL A 40 -7.46 -11.24 -10.84
CA VAL A 40 -7.70 -9.80 -10.96
C VAL A 40 -6.42 -9.01 -11.13
N LEU A 41 -5.36 -9.38 -10.41
CA LEU A 41 -4.05 -8.73 -10.52
C LEU A 41 -3.40 -8.89 -11.88
N ILE A 42 -3.63 -9.99 -12.58
CA ILE A 42 -3.16 -10.18 -13.97
C ILE A 42 -3.67 -9.05 -14.88
N GLY A 43 -4.89 -8.57 -14.67
CA GLY A 43 -5.45 -7.42 -15.40
C GLY A 43 -5.05 -6.06 -14.82
N ALA A 44 -4.86 -5.97 -13.51
CA ALA A 44 -4.54 -4.72 -12.83
C ALA A 44 -3.13 -4.19 -13.20
N PHE A 45 -2.12 -5.03 -13.32
CA PHE A 45 -0.76 -4.61 -13.68
C PHE A 45 -0.67 -3.91 -15.06
N PRO A 46 -1.22 -4.47 -16.15
CA PRO A 46 -1.29 -3.76 -17.42
C PRO A 46 -2.03 -2.43 -17.34
N MET A 47 -3.12 -2.37 -16.57
CA MET A 47 -3.89 -1.14 -16.35
C MET A 47 -3.05 -0.06 -15.68
N VAL A 48 -2.30 -0.39 -14.62
CA VAL A 48 -1.40 0.55 -13.93
C VAL A 48 -0.30 1.03 -14.86
N LEU A 49 0.29 0.15 -15.66
CA LEU A 49 1.27 0.52 -16.67
C LEU A 49 0.68 1.50 -17.70
N TRP A 50 -0.54 1.26 -18.14
CA TRP A 50 -1.23 2.16 -19.05
C TRP A 50 -1.50 3.53 -18.42
N ILE A 51 -2.00 3.56 -17.19
CA ILE A 51 -2.22 4.80 -16.41
C ILE A 51 -0.90 5.57 -16.27
N THR A 52 0.18 4.90 -15.88
CA THR A 52 1.49 5.51 -15.70
C THR A 52 2.04 6.12 -16.99
N ARG A 53 1.91 5.41 -18.11
CA ARG A 53 2.36 5.90 -19.42
C ARG A 53 1.52 7.07 -19.91
N THR A 54 0.22 7.04 -19.69
CA THR A 54 -0.71 8.07 -20.17
C THR A 54 -0.66 9.33 -19.31
N PHE A 55 -0.66 9.18 -18.00
CA PHE A 55 -0.76 10.28 -17.03
C PHE A 55 0.55 10.61 -16.32
N GLY A 56 1.62 9.88 -16.57
CA GLY A 56 2.91 10.06 -15.87
C GLY A 56 3.45 11.48 -15.91
N LYS A 57 3.34 12.16 -17.07
CA LYS A 57 3.76 13.57 -17.19
C LYS A 57 2.92 14.52 -16.33
N ALA A 58 1.61 14.29 -16.25
CA ALA A 58 0.70 15.09 -15.42
C ALA A 58 0.95 14.85 -13.94
N LEU A 59 1.19 13.58 -13.55
CA LEU A 59 1.52 13.20 -12.18
C LEU A 59 2.87 13.78 -11.74
N ASN A 60 3.88 13.75 -12.60
CA ASN A 60 5.17 14.39 -12.33
C ASN A 60 5.06 15.93 -12.23
N ALA A 61 4.22 16.56 -13.04
CA ALA A 61 3.96 18.00 -12.92
C ALA A 61 3.25 18.34 -11.61
N LEU A 62 2.30 17.50 -11.19
CA LEU A 62 1.62 17.64 -9.91
C LEU A 62 2.59 17.43 -8.74
N GLY A 63 3.43 16.41 -8.79
CA GLY A 63 4.44 16.14 -7.77
C GLY A 63 5.40 17.31 -7.57
N ARG A 64 5.90 17.89 -8.65
CA ARG A 64 6.74 19.10 -8.59
C ARG A 64 6.03 20.29 -7.95
N ARG A 65 4.73 20.44 -8.17
CA ARG A 65 3.94 21.50 -7.52
C ARG A 65 3.85 21.32 -6.00
N PHE A 66 3.92 20.09 -5.53
CA PHE A 66 4.02 19.76 -4.09
C PHE A 66 5.46 19.81 -3.57
N GLY A 67 6.46 20.12 -4.39
CA GLY A 67 7.86 20.16 -4.00
C GLY A 67 8.53 18.80 -3.88
N MET A 68 7.96 17.78 -4.53
CA MET A 68 8.58 16.47 -4.69
C MET A 68 9.50 16.46 -5.91
N ASP A 69 10.53 15.63 -5.83
CA ASP A 69 11.35 15.28 -6.97
C ASP A 69 10.65 14.27 -7.91
N GLU A 70 11.34 13.87 -8.97
CA GLU A 70 10.82 12.92 -9.95
C GLU A 70 10.55 11.54 -9.32
N ASN A 71 11.45 11.06 -8.46
CA ASN A 71 11.29 9.79 -7.74
C ASN A 71 10.11 9.84 -6.77
N GLY A 72 9.91 10.95 -6.05
CA GLY A 72 8.75 11.16 -5.19
C GLY A 72 7.44 11.13 -5.97
N SER A 73 7.41 11.73 -7.16
CA SER A 73 6.23 11.71 -8.04
C SER A 73 5.95 10.31 -8.61
N ALA A 74 7.01 9.58 -8.99
CA ALA A 74 6.91 8.19 -9.45
C ALA A 74 6.42 7.26 -8.32
N GLY A 75 6.84 7.52 -7.08
CA GLY A 75 6.41 6.78 -5.90
C GLY A 75 4.90 6.83 -5.67
N LEU A 76 4.26 7.98 -5.86
CA LEU A 76 2.80 8.09 -5.75
C LEU A 76 2.07 7.16 -6.73
N VAL A 77 2.58 7.06 -7.95
CA VAL A 77 2.01 6.17 -8.97
C VAL A 77 2.25 4.71 -8.61
N ALA A 78 3.47 4.39 -8.19
CA ALA A 78 3.83 3.04 -7.76
C ALA A 78 2.95 2.57 -6.59
N THR A 79 2.68 3.45 -5.63
CA THR A 79 1.81 3.19 -4.46
C THR A 79 0.41 2.73 -4.86
N LEU A 80 -0.16 3.25 -5.93
CA LEU A 80 -1.50 2.85 -6.39
C LEU A 80 -1.57 1.37 -6.77
N ALA A 81 -0.47 0.82 -7.25
CA ALA A 81 -0.35 -0.61 -7.56
C ALA A 81 0.19 -1.40 -6.39
N ASN A 82 1.36 -1.00 -5.87
CA ASN A 82 2.07 -1.74 -4.84
C ASN A 82 3.06 -0.84 -4.06
N ASN A 83 2.94 -0.85 -2.74
CA ASN A 83 3.85 -0.09 -1.86
C ASN A 83 5.29 -0.58 -1.90
N ILE A 84 5.54 -1.86 -2.17
CA ILE A 84 6.90 -2.40 -2.25
C ILE A 84 7.68 -1.68 -3.34
N ALA A 85 7.05 -1.44 -4.48
CA ALA A 85 7.66 -0.69 -5.58
C ALA A 85 8.01 0.75 -5.17
N MET A 86 7.16 1.41 -4.39
CA MET A 86 7.42 2.74 -3.85
C MET A 86 8.56 2.73 -2.83
N PHE A 87 8.59 1.76 -1.90
CA PHE A 87 9.66 1.63 -0.91
C PHE A 87 11.03 1.39 -1.55
N ASN A 88 11.10 0.62 -2.63
CA ASN A 88 12.35 0.35 -3.35
C ASN A 88 13.01 1.59 -3.96
N ILE A 89 12.24 2.65 -4.23
CA ILE A 89 12.78 3.91 -4.76
C ILE A 89 12.79 5.02 -3.71
N MET A 90 12.37 4.74 -2.48
CA MET A 90 12.23 5.74 -1.42
C MET A 90 13.55 6.42 -1.06
N ASP A 91 14.66 5.69 -1.05
CA ASP A 91 15.98 6.24 -0.71
C ASP A 91 16.39 7.35 -1.66
N GLN A 92 15.95 7.29 -2.90
CA GLN A 92 16.26 8.27 -3.95
C GLN A 92 15.32 9.49 -3.93
N MET A 93 14.30 9.51 -3.07
CA MET A 93 13.37 10.62 -2.93
C MET A 93 13.93 11.70 -2.00
N ASN A 94 13.59 12.97 -2.28
CA ASN A 94 13.83 14.03 -1.33
C ASN A 94 12.98 13.86 -0.05
N ALA A 95 13.35 14.51 1.04
CA ALA A 95 12.68 14.37 2.35
C ALA A 95 11.16 14.64 2.26
N LYS A 96 10.77 15.63 1.47
CA LYS A 96 9.35 15.95 1.25
C LYS A 96 8.64 14.88 0.43
N GLY A 97 9.30 14.33 -0.58
CA GLY A 97 8.81 13.19 -1.37
C GLY A 97 8.56 11.97 -0.51
N LYS A 98 9.48 11.61 0.38
CA LYS A 98 9.33 10.53 1.35
C LYS A 98 8.09 10.74 2.23
N LEU A 99 7.97 11.90 2.85
CA LEU A 99 6.84 12.25 3.73
C LEU A 99 5.49 12.13 3.02
N LEU A 100 5.38 12.71 1.83
CA LEU A 100 4.13 12.74 1.07
C LEU A 100 3.76 11.35 0.53
N ASN A 101 4.73 10.55 0.10
CA ASN A 101 4.50 9.17 -0.32
C ASN A 101 3.99 8.30 0.81
N VAL A 102 4.59 8.39 2.00
CA VAL A 102 4.12 7.64 3.18
C VAL A 102 2.71 8.06 3.56
N ALA A 103 2.42 9.37 3.62
CA ALA A 103 1.09 9.86 3.94
C ALA A 103 0.02 9.39 2.93
N PHE A 104 0.34 9.42 1.64
CA PHE A 104 -0.54 8.92 0.58
C PHE A 104 -0.74 7.41 0.67
N ALA A 105 0.33 6.66 0.94
CA ALA A 105 0.31 5.21 1.02
C ALA A 105 -0.62 4.68 2.12
N VAL A 106 -0.73 5.35 3.26
CA VAL A 106 -1.62 4.93 4.36
C VAL A 106 -3.06 4.74 3.89
N SER A 107 -3.54 5.57 2.96
CA SER A 107 -4.93 5.54 2.50
C SER A 107 -5.09 4.97 1.09
N ALA A 108 -4.22 5.32 0.16
CA ALA A 108 -4.36 5.02 -1.28
C ALA A 108 -3.56 3.79 -1.73
N ALA A 109 -2.78 3.15 -0.84
CA ALA A 109 -2.03 1.97 -1.22
C ALA A 109 -2.90 0.86 -1.82
N PHE A 110 -2.36 0.19 -2.85
CA PHE A 110 -2.98 -0.98 -3.47
C PHE A 110 -4.39 -0.76 -4.03
N VAL A 111 -4.76 0.50 -4.31
CA VAL A 111 -6.11 0.81 -4.81
C VAL A 111 -6.39 0.12 -6.13
N PHE A 112 -5.38 -0.05 -6.99
CA PHE A 112 -5.44 -0.83 -8.24
C PHE A 112 -4.64 -2.14 -8.16
N GLY A 113 -4.26 -2.57 -6.96
CA GLY A 113 -3.54 -3.81 -6.68
C GLY A 113 -4.35 -4.77 -5.83
N ASP A 114 -3.74 -5.26 -4.75
CA ASP A 114 -4.29 -6.33 -3.90
C ASP A 114 -5.65 -5.96 -3.29
N HIS A 115 -5.87 -4.71 -2.90
CA HIS A 115 -7.16 -4.28 -2.36
C HIS A 115 -8.28 -4.34 -3.40
N LEU A 116 -7.99 -4.00 -4.67
CA LEU A 116 -8.95 -4.18 -5.75
C LEU A 116 -9.25 -5.66 -5.97
N GLY A 117 -8.21 -6.50 -6.00
CA GLY A 117 -8.34 -7.94 -6.17
C GLY A 117 -9.18 -8.57 -5.07
N PHE A 118 -8.89 -8.24 -3.81
CA PHE A 118 -9.67 -8.71 -2.67
C PHE A 118 -11.13 -8.25 -2.74
N THR A 119 -11.37 -6.97 -3.01
CA THR A 119 -12.73 -6.42 -3.11
C THR A 119 -13.53 -7.09 -4.23
N ALA A 120 -12.90 -7.32 -5.39
CA ALA A 120 -13.54 -7.99 -6.51
C ALA A 120 -13.91 -9.45 -6.19
N GLY A 121 -13.06 -10.16 -5.42
CA GLY A 121 -13.30 -11.53 -5.00
C GLY A 121 -14.37 -11.68 -3.94
N VAL A 122 -14.50 -10.71 -3.01
CA VAL A 122 -15.43 -10.79 -1.87
C VAL A 122 -16.76 -10.12 -2.17
N ASN A 123 -16.75 -8.92 -2.74
CA ASN A 123 -17.96 -8.16 -3.08
C ASN A 123 -17.69 -7.18 -4.22
N SER A 124 -18.04 -7.60 -5.43
CA SER A 124 -17.79 -6.81 -6.66
C SER A 124 -18.56 -5.48 -6.72
N GLU A 125 -19.68 -5.33 -6.02
CA GLU A 125 -20.44 -4.08 -5.96
C GLU A 125 -19.68 -2.98 -5.21
N MET A 126 -18.77 -3.37 -4.32
CA MET A 126 -17.95 -2.45 -3.53
C MET A 126 -16.69 -1.96 -4.27
N ILE A 127 -16.40 -2.43 -5.47
CA ILE A 127 -15.20 -2.04 -6.23
C ILE A 127 -15.16 -0.52 -6.42
N PHE A 128 -16.23 0.06 -6.96
CA PHE A 128 -16.27 1.50 -7.22
C PHE A 128 -16.22 2.35 -5.93
N PRO A 129 -17.03 2.07 -4.90
CA PRO A 129 -16.93 2.78 -3.62
C PRO A 129 -15.54 2.71 -2.98
N VAL A 130 -14.88 1.55 -3.01
CA VAL A 130 -13.55 1.37 -2.45
C VAL A 130 -12.50 2.17 -3.21
N ILE A 131 -12.51 2.13 -4.55
CA ILE A 131 -11.58 2.92 -5.36
C ILE A 131 -11.73 4.41 -5.07
N VAL A 132 -12.96 4.93 -5.14
CA VAL A 132 -13.23 6.35 -4.92
C VAL A 132 -12.88 6.75 -3.49
N GLY A 133 -13.30 5.99 -2.50
CA GLY A 133 -13.01 6.27 -1.09
C GLY A 133 -11.52 6.32 -0.80
N LYS A 134 -10.75 5.36 -1.31
CA LYS A 134 -9.29 5.31 -1.12
C LYS A 134 -8.57 6.45 -1.82
N LEU A 135 -8.98 6.82 -3.03
CA LEU A 135 -8.38 7.94 -3.76
C LEU A 135 -8.68 9.27 -3.08
N VAL A 136 -9.92 9.50 -2.66
CA VAL A 136 -10.29 10.71 -1.91
C VAL A 136 -9.52 10.80 -0.59
N ALA A 137 -9.44 9.69 0.16
CA ALA A 137 -8.68 9.64 1.40
C ALA A 137 -7.17 9.87 1.16
N GLY A 138 -6.59 9.30 0.11
CA GLY A 138 -5.19 9.52 -0.26
C GLY A 138 -4.90 10.97 -0.65
N ILE A 139 -5.77 11.59 -1.44
CA ILE A 139 -5.63 13.00 -1.83
C ILE A 139 -5.74 13.91 -0.59
N THR A 140 -6.70 13.66 0.29
CA THR A 140 -6.83 14.45 1.53
C THR A 140 -5.64 14.28 2.46
N ALA A 141 -5.11 13.05 2.60
CA ALA A 141 -3.90 12.77 3.36
C ALA A 141 -2.68 13.51 2.78
N LEU A 142 -2.54 13.52 1.45
CA LEU A 142 -1.46 14.22 0.76
C LEU A 142 -1.54 15.74 0.96
N LEU A 143 -2.73 16.33 0.86
CA LEU A 143 -2.94 17.75 1.11
C LEU A 143 -2.61 18.12 2.57
N LEU A 144 -3.08 17.31 3.52
CA LEU A 144 -2.82 17.54 4.94
C LEU A 144 -1.32 17.39 5.26
N ALA A 145 -0.68 16.36 4.76
CA ALA A 145 0.76 16.15 4.93
C ALA A 145 1.58 17.29 4.31
N ASN A 146 1.16 17.81 3.14
CA ASN A 146 1.82 18.95 2.53
C ASN A 146 1.68 20.22 3.38
N LEU A 147 0.53 20.47 4.00
CA LEU A 147 0.34 21.60 4.91
C LEU A 147 1.20 21.47 6.18
N LEU A 148 1.35 20.26 6.69
CA LEU A 148 2.14 19.98 7.90
C LEU A 148 3.62 19.79 7.61
N SER A 149 4.02 19.62 6.35
CA SER A 149 5.40 19.30 5.94
C SER A 149 6.47 20.24 6.54
N PRO A 150 6.30 21.56 6.63
CA PRO A 150 7.33 22.42 7.20
C PRO A 150 7.64 22.09 8.66
N LYS A 151 6.61 21.80 9.46
CA LYS A 151 6.75 21.44 10.87
C LYS A 151 7.30 20.04 11.08
N LEU A 152 6.94 19.10 10.21
CA LEU A 152 7.37 17.71 10.32
C LEU A 152 8.82 17.56 9.88
N LEU A 153 9.22 18.18 8.76
CA LEU A 153 10.58 18.12 8.26
C LEU A 153 11.57 18.78 9.23
N SER A 154 11.25 19.93 9.79
CA SER A 154 12.11 20.57 10.80
C SER A 154 12.32 19.72 12.06
N LYS A 155 11.33 18.94 12.47
CA LYS A 155 11.46 17.99 13.60
C LYS A 155 12.34 16.79 13.22
N VAL A 156 12.21 16.27 12.01
CA VAL A 156 13.02 15.14 11.54
C VAL A 156 14.47 15.55 11.40
N GLU A 157 14.75 16.73 10.85
CA GLU A 157 16.10 17.31 10.77
C GLU A 157 16.73 17.50 12.14
N ALA A 158 15.99 18.06 13.09
CA ALA A 158 16.45 18.23 14.47
C ALA A 158 16.70 16.93 15.22
N ALA A 159 15.92 15.87 14.90
CA ALA A 159 16.15 14.53 15.46
C ALA A 159 17.39 13.87 14.87
N ALA A 160 17.60 13.97 13.55
CA ALA A 160 18.77 13.43 12.89
C ALA A 160 20.08 14.10 13.35
N GLU A 161 20.06 15.43 13.59
CA GLU A 161 21.20 16.15 14.16
C GLU A 161 21.56 15.70 15.57
N LYS A 162 20.56 15.30 16.38
CA LYS A 162 20.81 14.78 17.72
C LYS A 162 21.43 13.41 17.68
N GLU A 163 20.92 12.49 16.84
CA GLU A 163 21.49 11.16 16.68
C GLU A 163 22.95 11.20 16.19
N ASP A 164 23.27 12.12 15.27
CA ASP A 164 24.65 12.28 14.77
C ASP A 164 25.59 12.85 15.85
N LYS A 165 25.09 13.66 16.77
CA LYS A 165 25.87 14.15 17.91
C LYS A 165 26.11 13.06 18.95
N ASP A 166 25.07 12.35 19.33
CA ASP A 166 25.14 11.27 20.32
C ASP A 166 26.08 10.15 19.84
N SER A 167 26.03 9.80 18.56
CA SER A 167 26.91 8.79 17.96
C SER A 167 28.39 9.23 17.89
N LYS A 168 28.67 10.55 17.87
CA LYS A 168 30.03 11.08 17.89
C LYS A 168 30.60 11.25 19.30
N GLU A 169 29.74 11.31 20.31
CA GLU A 169 30.15 11.36 21.72
C GLU A 169 30.46 9.96 22.30
N GLU A 170 29.89 8.89 21.68
CA GLU A 170 30.12 7.50 22.10
C GLU A 170 31.32 6.82 21.39
N ALA A 171 31.90 7.47 20.38
CA ALA A 171 33.04 6.93 19.59
C ALA A 171 34.39 7.51 20.07
#